data_dac134f5468d4ff72b1f8dd621a1936f
#
_entry.id   dac134f5468d4ff72b1f8dd621a1936f
#
_cell.length_a   1.000
_cell.length_b   1.000
_cell.length_c   1.000
_cell.angle_alpha   90.00
_cell.angle_beta   90.00
_cell.angle_gamma   90.00
#
_symmetry.space_group_name_H-M   'P 1'
#
loop_
_entity.id
_entity.type
_entity.pdbx_description
1 polymer ?
#
loop_
_entity_poly.entity_id
_entity_poly.type
_entity_poly.pdbx_seq_one_letter_code
_entity_poly.pdbx_strand_id
1 'polypeptide(L)'
;MGCAAGLMLIPARAQDKEKETTALGKQMEAMNDAFKAFRKETDPVKGATQAREAQLAALKSASEVPETIKDMPEGPEKAKAFAAYHKMIGKLYVTLCEVEEAFLNGKIDEVVKMVDSLKEMKKSGHKKFMKEEDE
;
A
#
# COMPACT_ATOMS: atom_id res chain seq x y z
N MET A 1 -39.12 15.02 -16.52
CA MET A 1 -38.55 16.32 -16.38
C MET A 1 -37.86 16.56 -15.08
N GLY A 2 -38.35 16.09 -14.00
CA GLY A 2 -37.65 16.27 -12.74
C GLY A 2 -36.49 15.36 -12.49
N CYS A 3 -36.25 14.45 -13.38
CA CYS A 3 -35.23 13.45 -13.16
C CYS A 3 -33.83 14.01 -13.12
N ALA A 4 -33.63 15.13 -13.76
CA ALA A 4 -32.28 15.69 -13.85
C ALA A 4 -31.73 16.08 -12.49
N ALA A 5 -32.62 16.46 -11.58
CA ALA A 5 -32.15 16.92 -10.28
C ALA A 5 -31.51 15.81 -9.47
N GLY A 6 -32.01 14.62 -9.63
CA GLY A 6 -31.45 13.49 -8.87
C GLY A 6 -30.06 13.11 -9.30
N LEU A 7 -29.72 13.36 -10.53
CA LEU A 7 -28.43 12.97 -11.06
C LEU A 7 -27.29 13.78 -10.49
N MET A 8 -27.57 14.99 -10.08
CA MET A 8 -26.50 15.87 -9.62
C MET A 8 -25.93 15.47 -8.28
N LEU A 9 -26.77 14.86 -7.45
CA LEU A 9 -26.28 14.45 -6.13
C LEU A 9 -25.31 13.30 -6.20
N ILE A 10 -25.53 12.40 -7.15
CA ILE A 10 -24.66 11.22 -7.26
C ILE A 10 -23.23 11.58 -7.61
N PRO A 11 -22.99 12.45 -8.59
CA PRO A 11 -21.61 12.84 -8.89
C PRO A 11 -20.88 13.47 -7.72
N ALA A 12 -21.58 14.26 -6.92
CA ALA A 12 -20.93 14.91 -5.78
C ALA A 12 -20.43 13.88 -4.78
N ARG A 13 -21.23 12.88 -4.50
CA ARG A 13 -20.82 11.83 -3.58
C ARG A 13 -19.69 11.01 -4.15
N ALA A 14 -19.75 10.72 -5.42
CA ALA A 14 -18.70 9.95 -6.07
C ALA A 14 -17.37 10.67 -5.96
N GLN A 15 -17.39 11.99 -6.07
CA GLN A 15 -16.18 12.77 -5.97
C GLN A 15 -15.55 12.68 -4.58
N ASP A 16 -16.39 12.72 -3.55
CA ASP A 16 -15.87 12.61 -2.19
C ASP A 16 -15.21 11.28 -1.96
N LYS A 17 -15.84 10.22 -2.47
CA LYS A 17 -15.25 8.89 -2.34
C LYS A 17 -13.99 8.75 -3.15
N GLU A 18 -13.96 9.36 -4.31
CA GLU A 18 -12.79 9.27 -5.18
C GLU A 18 -11.57 9.91 -4.54
N LYS A 19 -11.76 10.96 -3.77
CA LYS A 19 -10.65 11.56 -3.05
C LYS A 19 -9.97 10.58 -2.12
N GLU A 20 -10.75 9.70 -1.53
CA GLU A 20 -10.25 8.74 -0.56
C GLU A 20 -9.77 7.45 -1.21
N THR A 21 -10.12 7.24 -2.48
CA THR A 21 -9.82 5.97 -3.11
C THR A 21 -9.07 6.15 -4.42
N THR A 22 -7.93 6.83 -4.34
CA THR A 22 -7.05 6.89 -5.49
C THR A 22 -6.52 5.50 -5.79
N ALA A 23 -5.98 5.29 -6.98
CA ALA A 23 -5.43 3.99 -7.36
C ALA A 23 -4.37 3.54 -6.36
N LEU A 24 -3.45 4.44 -6.01
CA LEU A 24 -2.42 4.11 -5.02
C LEU A 24 -3.05 3.87 -3.66
N GLY A 25 -4.04 4.68 -3.28
CA GLY A 25 -4.73 4.50 -2.00
C GLY A 25 -5.39 3.15 -1.88
N LYS A 26 -5.97 2.65 -2.97
CA LYS A 26 -6.58 1.31 -2.97
C LYS A 26 -5.55 0.22 -2.75
N GLN A 27 -4.38 0.36 -3.36
CA GLN A 27 -3.32 -0.63 -3.17
C GLN A 27 -2.76 -0.57 -1.76
N MET A 28 -2.64 0.61 -1.20
CA MET A 28 -2.21 0.78 0.19
C MET A 28 -3.20 0.14 1.15
N GLU A 29 -4.49 0.31 0.88
CA GLU A 29 -5.55 -0.30 1.68
C GLU A 29 -5.50 -1.81 1.60
N ALA A 30 -5.35 -2.35 0.38
CA ALA A 30 -5.25 -3.79 0.19
C ALA A 30 -4.04 -4.36 0.92
N MET A 31 -2.92 -3.66 0.86
CA MET A 31 -1.71 -4.06 1.54
C MET A 31 -1.90 -4.06 3.06
N ASN A 32 -2.55 -3.03 3.56
CA ASN A 32 -2.82 -2.89 4.97
C ASN A 32 -3.77 -3.97 5.49
N ASP A 33 -4.80 -4.30 4.70
CA ASP A 33 -5.73 -5.35 5.05
C ASP A 33 -5.03 -6.71 5.13
N ALA A 34 -4.18 -6.99 4.15
CA ALA A 34 -3.42 -8.24 4.14
C ALA A 34 -2.46 -8.29 5.33
N PHE A 35 -1.83 -7.17 5.64
CA PHE A 35 -0.93 -7.06 6.78
C PHE A 35 -1.67 -7.34 8.09
N LYS A 36 -2.83 -6.74 8.26
CA LYS A 36 -3.64 -6.98 9.46
C LYS A 36 -4.04 -8.43 9.59
N ALA A 37 -4.30 -9.07 8.44
CA ALA A 37 -4.67 -10.48 8.44
C ALA A 37 -3.48 -11.36 8.84
N PHE A 38 -2.34 -11.20 8.15
CA PHE A 38 -1.27 -12.15 8.39
C PHE A 38 -0.54 -11.94 9.71
N ARG A 39 -0.59 -10.75 10.28
CA ARG A 39 0.10 -10.54 11.56
C ARG A 39 -0.54 -11.31 12.71
N LYS A 40 -1.77 -11.76 12.51
CA LYS A 40 -2.48 -12.56 13.52
C LYS A 40 -2.58 -14.02 13.10
N GLU A 41 -2.17 -14.33 11.88
CA GLU A 41 -2.38 -15.65 11.32
C GLU A 41 -1.43 -16.67 11.93
N THR A 42 -1.95 -17.83 12.26
CA THR A 42 -1.15 -18.92 12.76
C THR A 42 -1.08 -20.09 11.79
N ASP A 43 -1.97 -20.12 10.80
CA ASP A 43 -1.96 -21.18 9.80
C ASP A 43 -0.94 -20.85 8.70
N PRO A 44 0.06 -21.72 8.49
CA PRO A 44 1.12 -21.41 7.51
C PRO A 44 0.61 -21.15 6.09
N VAL A 45 -0.35 -21.95 5.64
CA VAL A 45 -0.83 -21.82 4.27
C VAL A 45 -1.62 -20.53 4.09
N LYS A 46 -2.50 -20.24 5.05
CA LYS A 46 -3.27 -19.00 5.00
C LYS A 46 -2.37 -17.78 5.10
N GLY A 47 -1.38 -17.85 6.00
CA GLY A 47 -0.45 -16.75 6.16
C GLY A 47 0.34 -16.47 4.89
N ALA A 48 0.81 -17.52 4.24
CA ALA A 48 1.54 -17.37 2.99
C ALA A 48 0.65 -16.74 1.91
N THR A 49 -0.62 -17.14 1.86
CA THR A 49 -1.56 -16.57 0.89
C THR A 49 -1.78 -15.08 1.16
N GLN A 50 -1.96 -14.73 2.42
CA GLN A 50 -2.16 -13.33 2.82
C GLN A 50 -0.92 -12.49 2.50
N ALA A 51 0.27 -13.05 2.72
CA ALA A 51 1.50 -12.36 2.37
C ALA A 51 1.59 -12.12 0.86
N ARG A 52 1.16 -13.10 0.06
CA ARG A 52 1.16 -12.94 -1.39
C ARG A 52 0.18 -11.85 -1.84
N GLU A 53 -0.94 -11.71 -1.16
CA GLU A 53 -1.87 -10.63 -1.47
C GLU A 53 -1.22 -9.27 -1.24
N ALA A 54 -0.48 -9.15 -0.15
CA ALA A 54 0.25 -7.92 0.11
C ALA A 54 1.34 -7.68 -0.93
N GLN A 55 2.02 -8.73 -1.37
CA GLN A 55 3.03 -8.62 -2.42
C GLN A 55 2.44 -8.08 -3.72
N LEU A 56 1.27 -8.59 -4.10
CA LEU A 56 0.62 -8.11 -5.31
C LEU A 56 0.24 -6.64 -5.20
N ALA A 57 -0.25 -6.24 -4.04
CA ALA A 57 -0.58 -4.84 -3.83
C ALA A 57 0.67 -3.97 -3.89
N ALA A 58 1.80 -4.45 -3.37
CA ALA A 58 3.06 -3.72 -3.45
C ALA A 58 3.50 -3.54 -4.89
N LEU A 59 3.40 -4.60 -5.69
CA LEU A 59 3.77 -4.52 -7.11
C LEU A 59 2.89 -3.53 -7.86
N LYS A 60 1.59 -3.54 -7.57
CA LYS A 60 0.69 -2.58 -8.19
C LYS A 60 0.99 -1.16 -7.74
N SER A 61 1.39 -0.99 -6.48
CA SER A 61 1.77 0.33 -5.97
C SER A 61 3.00 0.87 -6.68
N ALA A 62 3.91 -0.01 -7.12
CA ALA A 62 5.12 0.42 -7.79
C ALA A 62 4.82 1.12 -9.11
N SER A 63 3.71 0.81 -9.75
CA SER A 63 3.34 1.45 -11.02
C SER A 63 2.53 2.73 -10.82
N GLU A 64 2.19 3.06 -9.58
CA GLU A 64 1.47 4.30 -9.28
C GLU A 64 2.45 5.37 -8.86
N VAL A 65 2.02 6.63 -8.95
CA VAL A 65 2.88 7.75 -8.59
C VAL A 65 2.27 8.46 -7.39
N PRO A 66 2.99 8.54 -6.25
CA PRO A 66 2.48 9.32 -5.12
C PRO A 66 2.27 10.78 -5.51
N GLU A 67 1.25 11.40 -4.95
CA GLU A 67 0.93 12.78 -5.30
C GLU A 67 2.06 13.74 -4.97
N THR A 68 2.79 13.48 -3.90
CA THR A 68 3.90 14.33 -3.53
C THR A 68 4.98 14.36 -4.60
N ILE A 69 5.16 13.24 -5.31
CA ILE A 69 6.12 13.18 -6.41
C ILE A 69 5.49 13.77 -7.68
N LYS A 70 4.22 13.44 -7.91
CA LYS A 70 3.49 13.94 -9.06
C LYS A 70 3.50 15.46 -9.12
N ASP A 71 3.39 16.10 -7.96
CA ASP A 71 3.33 17.55 -7.86
C ASP A 71 4.69 18.23 -7.98
N MET A 72 5.76 17.46 -7.99
CA MET A 72 7.10 18.03 -8.12
C MET A 72 7.35 18.53 -9.54
N PRO A 73 8.15 19.59 -9.68
CA PRO A 73 8.53 20.05 -11.02
C PRO A 73 9.35 18.99 -11.73
N GLU A 74 9.20 18.90 -13.06
CA GLU A 74 10.00 17.98 -13.83
C GLU A 74 11.47 18.31 -13.68
N GLY A 75 12.30 17.28 -13.59
CA GLY A 75 13.73 17.48 -13.45
C GLY A 75 14.38 16.39 -12.62
N PRO A 76 15.68 16.57 -12.32
CA PRO A 76 16.45 15.53 -11.62
C PRO A 76 15.92 15.17 -10.24
N GLU A 77 15.39 16.16 -9.51
CA GLU A 77 14.90 15.88 -8.16
C GLU A 77 13.66 14.99 -8.18
N LYS A 78 12.79 15.22 -9.14
CA LYS A 78 11.61 14.37 -9.28
C LYS A 78 12.02 12.95 -9.65
N ALA A 79 12.98 12.81 -10.54
CA ALA A 79 13.48 11.50 -10.93
C ALA A 79 14.09 10.76 -9.75
N LYS A 80 14.85 11.48 -8.90
CA LYS A 80 15.44 10.90 -7.71
C LYS A 80 14.39 10.47 -6.71
N ALA A 81 13.36 11.29 -6.53
CA ALA A 81 12.27 10.96 -5.61
C ALA A 81 11.55 9.70 -6.08
N PHE A 82 11.31 9.59 -7.38
CA PHE A 82 10.66 8.42 -7.93
C PHE A 82 11.51 7.17 -7.74
N ALA A 83 12.82 7.28 -7.96
CA ALA A 83 13.73 6.15 -7.73
C ALA A 83 13.70 5.72 -6.27
N ALA A 84 13.69 6.68 -5.35
CA ALA A 84 13.60 6.37 -3.92
C ALA A 84 12.30 5.66 -3.58
N TYR A 85 11.20 6.07 -4.20
CA TYR A 85 9.92 5.43 -4.03
C TYR A 85 9.96 3.97 -4.52
N HIS A 86 10.50 3.75 -5.70
CA HIS A 86 10.62 2.39 -6.24
C HIS A 86 11.49 1.52 -5.34
N LYS A 87 12.57 2.07 -4.82
CA LYS A 87 13.45 1.33 -3.93
C LYS A 87 12.72 0.94 -2.65
N MET A 88 11.93 1.85 -2.10
CA MET A 88 11.14 1.57 -0.91
C MET A 88 10.14 0.44 -1.17
N ILE A 89 9.41 0.53 -2.28
CA ILE A 89 8.44 -0.51 -2.62
C ILE A 89 9.14 -1.84 -2.85
N GLY A 90 10.32 -1.82 -3.47
CA GLY A 90 11.10 -3.04 -3.69
C GLY A 90 11.49 -3.72 -2.40
N LYS A 91 11.95 -2.94 -1.42
CA LYS A 91 12.32 -3.49 -0.11
C LYS A 91 11.10 -4.06 0.60
N LEU A 92 9.98 -3.37 0.50
CA LEU A 92 8.72 -3.84 1.07
C LEU A 92 8.34 -5.18 0.45
N TYR A 93 8.43 -5.26 -0.87
CA TYR A 93 8.09 -6.49 -1.59
C TYR A 93 8.98 -7.66 -1.13
N VAL A 94 10.28 -7.43 -1.03
CA VAL A 94 11.21 -8.49 -0.59
C VAL A 94 10.85 -8.95 0.82
N THR A 95 10.58 -8.01 1.72
CA THR A 95 10.21 -8.37 3.09
C THR A 95 8.92 -9.19 3.12
N LEU A 96 7.96 -8.84 2.27
CA LEU A 96 6.71 -9.61 2.20
C LEU A 96 6.95 -11.02 1.64
N CYS A 97 7.93 -11.18 0.76
CA CYS A 97 8.32 -12.51 0.29
C CYS A 97 8.95 -13.31 1.42
N GLU A 98 9.72 -12.66 2.28
CA GLU A 98 10.32 -13.33 3.44
C GLU A 98 9.24 -13.76 4.43
N VAL A 99 8.19 -12.95 4.57
CA VAL A 99 7.04 -13.34 5.40
C VAL A 99 6.40 -14.61 4.85
N GLU A 100 6.20 -14.64 3.54
CA GLU A 100 5.63 -15.82 2.89
C GLU A 100 6.48 -17.06 3.17
N GLU A 101 7.79 -16.93 3.01
CA GLU A 101 8.72 -18.03 3.28
C GLU A 101 8.65 -18.49 4.73
N ALA A 102 8.60 -17.53 5.64
CA ALA A 102 8.56 -17.84 7.07
C ALA A 102 7.30 -18.64 7.40
N PHE A 103 6.17 -18.24 6.84
CA PHE A 103 4.94 -19.00 7.04
C PHE A 103 5.06 -20.41 6.49
N LEU A 104 5.55 -20.56 5.28
CA LEU A 104 5.67 -21.88 4.65
C LEU A 104 6.65 -22.77 5.38
N ASN A 105 7.64 -22.19 6.05
CA ASN A 105 8.60 -22.95 6.85
C ASN A 105 8.15 -23.15 8.30
N GLY A 106 6.94 -22.71 8.62
CA GLY A 106 6.40 -22.86 9.97
C GLY A 106 7.06 -21.98 11.02
N LYS A 107 7.75 -20.92 10.58
CA LYS A 107 8.50 -20.05 11.49
C LYS A 107 7.68 -18.82 11.86
N ILE A 108 6.61 -19.03 12.58
CA ILE A 108 5.69 -17.96 12.98
C ILE A 108 6.43 -16.89 13.81
N ASP A 109 7.38 -17.30 14.62
CA ASP A 109 8.16 -16.35 15.43
C ASP A 109 8.87 -15.31 14.57
N GLU A 110 9.36 -15.73 13.42
CA GLU A 110 10.05 -14.82 12.52
C GLU A 110 9.09 -13.84 11.86
N VAL A 111 7.87 -14.29 11.61
CA VAL A 111 6.83 -13.40 11.08
C VAL A 111 6.61 -12.24 12.02
N VAL A 112 6.57 -12.51 13.33
CA VAL A 112 6.37 -11.47 14.33
C VAL A 112 7.45 -10.37 14.20
N LYS A 113 8.70 -10.79 14.04
CA LYS A 113 9.79 -9.84 13.87
C LYS A 113 9.67 -9.03 12.58
N MET A 114 9.24 -9.69 11.52
CA MET A 114 9.06 -9.04 10.23
C MET A 114 7.90 -8.05 10.26
N VAL A 115 6.87 -8.34 11.04
CA VAL A 115 5.75 -7.42 11.24
C VAL A 115 6.23 -6.07 11.78
N ASP A 116 7.15 -6.11 12.75
CA ASP A 116 7.70 -4.88 13.29
C ASP A 116 8.45 -4.10 12.24
N SER A 117 9.25 -4.80 11.44
CA SER A 117 9.99 -4.19 10.34
C SER A 117 9.04 -3.56 9.33
N LEU A 118 7.95 -4.26 9.00
CA LEU A 118 6.97 -3.75 8.05
C LEU A 118 6.25 -2.50 8.59
N LYS A 119 5.99 -2.46 9.89
CA LYS A 119 5.39 -1.28 10.50
C LYS A 119 6.31 -0.07 10.35
N GLU A 120 7.61 -0.27 10.56
CA GLU A 120 8.58 0.82 10.41
C GLU A 120 8.67 1.27 8.95
N MET A 121 8.65 0.32 8.03
CA MET A 121 8.68 0.65 6.61
C MET A 121 7.45 1.47 6.21
N LYS A 122 6.28 1.07 6.71
CA LYS A 122 5.04 1.77 6.42
C LYS A 122 5.09 3.20 6.94
N LYS A 123 5.55 3.36 8.17
CA LYS A 123 5.65 4.66 8.81
C LYS A 123 6.61 5.57 8.05
N SER A 124 7.78 5.03 7.71
CA SER A 124 8.79 5.78 6.98
C SER A 124 8.30 6.17 5.59
N GLY A 125 7.62 5.25 4.91
CA GLY A 125 7.10 5.51 3.58
C GLY A 125 6.02 6.58 3.57
N HIS A 126 5.12 6.53 4.54
CA HIS A 126 4.08 7.54 4.66
C HIS A 126 4.69 8.91 4.88
N LYS A 127 5.67 8.98 5.78
CA LYS A 127 6.32 10.24 6.10
C LYS A 127 7.01 10.84 4.88
N LYS A 128 7.63 10.00 4.06
CA LYS A 128 8.39 10.46 2.91
C LYS A 128 7.54 10.79 1.69
N PHE A 129 6.52 10.00 1.44
CA PHE A 129 5.83 10.04 0.15
C PHE A 129 4.36 10.40 0.22
N MET A 130 3.77 10.44 1.40
CA MET A 130 2.36 10.77 1.55
C MET A 130 2.22 12.12 2.20
N LYS A 131 1.13 12.81 1.88
CA LYS A 131 0.79 14.05 2.56
C LYS A 131 0.26 13.72 3.94
N GLU A 132 0.47 14.63 4.88
CA GLU A 132 0.02 14.41 6.25
C GLU A 132 -1.45 14.07 6.37
N GLU A 133 -2.25 14.75 5.59
CA GLU A 133 -3.70 14.53 5.65
C GLU A 133 -4.11 13.17 5.11
N ASP A 134 -3.22 12.48 4.46
CA ASP A 134 -3.51 11.14 3.93
C ASP A 134 -3.28 10.07 4.98
N GLU A 135 -2.73 10.42 6.10
CA GLU A 135 -2.51 9.48 7.18
C GLU A 135 -3.74 9.35 8.04
#